data_4dd67e54b541ddbc0e485876e08c6b18
#
_entry.id   4dd67e54b541ddbc0e485876e08c6b18
#
_cell.length_a   1.000
_cell.length_b   1.000
_cell.length_c   1.000
_cell.angle_alpha   90.00
_cell.angle_beta   90.00
_cell.angle_gamma   90.00
#
_symmetry.space_group_name_H-M   'P 1'
#
loop_
_entity.id
_entity.type
_entity.pdbx_description
1 polymer ?
#
loop_
_entity_poly.entity_id
_entity_poly.type
_entity_poly.pdbx_seq_one_letter_code
_entity_poly.pdbx_strand_id
1 'polypeptide(L)'
;MNYKVKHKYTGLYYQPTTASGSNMGKKGKVYTSENNSCLTGSYDTIGITIKKDSPIYKKYYDMLIEHYHDESSRPEHHAFFSIPKKDFEKEYVTVDINLLTNIIKSKKEQYCDNDIVKTCLEDILKLVKNN
;
A
#
# COMPACT_ATOMS: atom_id res chain seq x y z
N MET A 1 -12.67 -1.31 -1.31
CA MET A 1 -11.65 -2.02 -0.52
C MET A 1 -10.32 -1.30 -0.67
N ASN A 2 -9.63 -1.01 0.42
CA ASN A 2 -8.42 -0.19 0.38
C ASN A 2 -7.17 -1.06 0.23
N TYR A 3 -6.25 -0.63 -0.65
CA TYR A 3 -5.02 -1.36 -0.88
C TYR A 3 -3.87 -0.42 -1.26
N LYS A 4 -2.65 -0.90 -1.07
CA LYS A 4 -1.42 -0.30 -1.59
C LYS A 4 -0.83 -1.21 -2.66
N VAL A 5 -0.04 -0.66 -3.56
CA VAL A 5 0.66 -1.41 -4.60
C VAL A 5 2.09 -1.63 -4.16
N LYS A 6 2.43 -2.88 -3.85
CA LYS A 6 3.72 -3.27 -3.28
C LYS A 6 4.61 -3.91 -4.34
N HIS A 7 5.87 -3.50 -4.40
CA HIS A 7 6.87 -4.14 -5.24
C HIS A 7 7.39 -5.42 -4.57
N LYS A 8 7.39 -6.53 -5.30
CA LYS A 8 7.70 -7.86 -4.76
C LYS A 8 9.12 -8.00 -4.21
N TYR A 9 10.11 -7.46 -4.91
CA TYR A 9 11.51 -7.68 -4.55
C TYR A 9 12.04 -6.74 -3.49
N THR A 10 11.55 -5.50 -3.45
CA THR A 10 12.02 -4.50 -2.50
C THR A 10 11.11 -4.32 -1.29
N GLY A 11 9.85 -4.69 -1.42
CA GLY A 11 8.83 -4.41 -0.40
C GLY A 11 8.40 -2.95 -0.33
N LEU A 12 8.88 -2.11 -1.24
CA LEU A 12 8.47 -0.71 -1.33
C LEU A 12 7.10 -0.58 -1.99
N TYR A 13 6.41 0.51 -1.67
CA TYR A 13 5.09 0.81 -2.23
C TYR A 13 5.15 1.90 -3.27
N TYR A 14 4.33 1.77 -4.32
CA TYR A 14 4.11 2.84 -5.28
C TYR A 14 3.41 4.02 -4.60
N GLN A 15 3.87 5.23 -4.93
CA GLN A 15 3.26 6.47 -4.44
C GLN A 15 3.42 7.56 -5.50
N PRO A 16 2.53 8.56 -5.54
CA PRO A 16 2.72 9.69 -6.45
C PRO A 16 4.04 10.39 -6.19
N THR A 17 4.69 10.84 -7.25
CA THR A 17 5.89 11.66 -7.13
C THR A 17 5.56 12.93 -6.35
N THR A 18 6.28 13.15 -5.26
CA THR A 18 6.14 14.33 -4.40
C THR A 18 7.34 15.25 -4.60
N ALA A 19 7.49 16.24 -3.74
CA ALA A 19 8.68 17.08 -3.70
C ALA A 19 9.98 16.28 -3.54
N SER A 20 9.92 15.03 -3.08
CA SER A 20 11.06 14.14 -2.99
C SER A 20 11.57 13.66 -4.35
N GLY A 21 10.76 13.77 -5.41
CA GLY A 21 11.13 13.30 -6.75
C GLY A 21 11.09 11.79 -6.96
N SER A 22 10.60 11.03 -5.99
CA SER A 22 10.50 9.57 -6.06
C SER A 22 9.06 9.10 -6.00
N ASN A 23 8.71 8.10 -6.82
CA ASN A 23 7.37 7.51 -6.83
C ASN A 23 7.33 6.10 -6.20
N MET A 24 8.31 5.78 -5.41
CA MET A 24 8.37 4.59 -4.55
C MET A 24 8.74 5.01 -3.13
N GLY A 25 8.19 4.34 -2.14
CA GLY A 25 8.50 4.64 -0.76
C GLY A 25 7.97 3.60 0.22
N LYS A 26 8.32 3.77 1.48
CA LYS A 26 7.90 2.86 2.55
C LYS A 26 6.43 3.06 2.94
N LYS A 27 5.89 4.26 2.72
CA LYS A 27 4.52 4.61 3.11
C LYS A 27 3.50 4.21 2.06
N GLY A 28 3.74 4.57 0.79
CA GLY A 28 2.86 4.24 -0.32
C GLY A 28 1.57 5.05 -0.36
N LYS A 29 0.85 4.92 -1.48
CA LYS A 29 -0.48 5.50 -1.66
C LYS A 29 -1.55 4.45 -1.41
N VAL A 30 -2.58 4.80 -0.67
CA VAL A 30 -3.76 3.96 -0.49
C VAL A 30 -4.75 4.22 -1.62
N TYR A 31 -5.12 3.16 -2.34
CA TYR A 31 -6.13 3.20 -3.39
C TYR A 31 -7.45 2.67 -2.83
N THR A 32 -8.54 3.34 -3.17
CA THR A 32 -9.89 3.00 -2.72
C THR A 32 -10.74 2.37 -3.81
N SER A 33 -10.31 2.47 -5.06
CA SER A 33 -11.01 1.92 -6.24
C SER A 33 -10.10 0.95 -6.97
N GLU A 34 -10.62 -0.23 -7.30
CA GLU A 34 -9.89 -1.24 -8.08
C GLU A 34 -9.54 -0.77 -9.49
N ASN A 35 -10.30 0.17 -10.03
CA ASN A 35 -10.16 0.64 -11.40
C ASN A 35 -9.31 1.92 -11.53
N ASN A 36 -8.68 2.37 -10.47
CA ASN A 36 -7.96 3.65 -10.48
C ASN A 36 -6.62 3.56 -9.73
N SER A 37 -5.76 2.66 -10.18
CA SER A 37 -4.39 2.55 -9.68
C SER A 37 -3.39 2.48 -10.81
N CYS A 38 -2.11 2.50 -10.49
CA CYS A 38 -1.03 2.32 -11.47
C CYS A 38 -1.09 0.96 -12.18
N LEU A 39 -1.83 -0.01 -11.63
CA LEU A 39 -1.99 -1.34 -12.24
C LEU A 39 -3.06 -1.41 -13.33
N THR A 40 -3.90 -0.40 -13.48
CA THR A 40 -5.06 -0.43 -14.37
C THR A 40 -4.83 0.18 -15.76
N GLY A 41 -3.66 0.74 -16.01
CA GLY A 41 -3.32 1.29 -17.33
C GLY A 41 -3.14 0.22 -18.41
N SER A 42 -3.08 0.66 -19.67
CA SER A 42 -2.89 -0.24 -20.82
C SER A 42 -1.45 -0.71 -21.00
N TYR A 43 -0.49 -0.13 -20.32
CA TYR A 43 0.91 -0.52 -20.40
C TYR A 43 1.21 -1.70 -19.49
N ASP A 44 2.13 -2.56 -19.92
CA ASP A 44 2.55 -3.74 -19.13
C ASP A 44 3.58 -3.39 -18.05
N THR A 45 4.12 -2.18 -18.09
CA THR A 45 5.15 -1.72 -17.16
C THR A 45 4.72 -0.46 -16.43
N ILE A 46 5.31 -0.24 -15.26
CA ILE A 46 5.17 0.98 -14.47
C ILE A 46 6.54 1.67 -14.44
N GLY A 47 6.59 2.95 -14.83
CA GLY A 47 7.80 3.76 -14.73
C GLY A 47 8.07 4.15 -13.28
N ILE A 48 9.24 3.79 -12.76
CA ILE A 48 9.64 4.08 -11.40
C ILE A 48 10.84 5.01 -11.40
N THR A 49 10.71 6.16 -10.76
CA THR A 49 11.79 7.14 -10.59
C THR A 49 12.20 7.21 -9.12
N ILE A 50 13.49 7.13 -8.85
CA ILE A 50 14.03 7.28 -7.50
C ILE A 50 15.14 8.33 -7.53
N LYS A 51 15.00 9.35 -6.71
CA LYS A 51 15.97 10.43 -6.58
C LYS A 51 17.23 9.94 -5.85
N LYS A 52 18.42 10.26 -6.37
CA LYS A 52 19.68 9.72 -5.85
C LYS A 52 20.04 10.14 -4.43
N ASP A 53 19.60 11.31 -3.98
CA ASP A 53 19.82 11.77 -2.61
C ASP A 53 18.80 11.20 -1.60
N SER A 54 17.86 10.41 -2.08
CA SER A 54 16.85 9.76 -1.24
C SER A 54 17.47 8.59 -0.45
N PRO A 55 17.05 8.38 0.80
CA PRO A 55 17.46 7.19 1.56
C PRO A 55 17.07 5.88 0.89
N ILE A 56 15.99 5.90 0.10
CA ILE A 56 15.52 4.73 -0.65
C ILE A 56 16.53 4.34 -1.73
N TYR A 57 17.12 5.31 -2.44
CA TYR A 57 18.13 5.03 -3.44
C TYR A 57 19.32 4.25 -2.86
N LYS A 58 19.88 4.76 -1.76
CA LYS A 58 21.05 4.16 -1.12
C LYS A 58 20.82 2.71 -0.68
N LYS A 59 19.61 2.42 -0.21
CA LYS A 59 19.27 1.12 0.35
C LYS A 59 18.83 0.11 -0.70
N TYR A 60 18.09 0.54 -1.72
CA TYR A 60 17.37 -0.35 -2.62
C TYR A 60 17.88 -0.37 -4.06
N TYR A 61 18.78 0.53 -4.44
CA TYR A 61 19.27 0.61 -5.82
C TYR A 61 19.87 -0.72 -6.28
N ASP A 62 20.74 -1.32 -5.48
CA ASP A 62 21.40 -2.59 -5.82
C ASP A 62 20.37 -3.72 -5.97
N MET A 63 19.34 -3.73 -5.15
CA MET A 63 18.25 -4.70 -5.26
C MET A 63 17.49 -4.54 -6.58
N LEU A 64 17.28 -3.30 -7.02
CA LEU A 64 16.57 -3.02 -8.26
C LEU A 64 17.40 -3.39 -9.50
N ILE A 65 18.68 -3.09 -9.53
CA ILE A 65 19.55 -3.43 -10.69
C ILE A 65 19.81 -4.93 -10.83
N GLU A 66 19.58 -5.73 -9.79
CA GLU A 66 19.61 -7.19 -9.92
C GLU A 66 18.50 -7.73 -10.84
N HIS A 67 17.40 -7.00 -10.96
CA HIS A 67 16.20 -7.42 -11.69
C HIS A 67 15.89 -6.54 -12.90
N TYR A 68 16.32 -5.28 -12.89
CA TYR A 68 15.94 -4.28 -13.89
C TYR A 68 17.16 -3.47 -14.35
N HIS A 69 17.00 -2.84 -15.51
CA HIS A 69 18.01 -1.94 -16.05
C HIS A 69 17.67 -0.48 -15.68
N ASP A 70 18.68 0.29 -15.25
CA ASP A 70 18.55 1.71 -14.98
C ASP A 70 18.53 2.45 -16.32
N GLU A 71 17.37 2.96 -16.71
CA GLU A 71 17.12 3.65 -17.98
C GLU A 71 17.11 5.17 -17.83
N SER A 72 17.63 5.71 -16.73
CA SER A 72 17.55 7.14 -16.46
C SER A 72 18.27 7.97 -17.53
N SER A 73 17.61 9.07 -17.92
CA SER A 73 18.18 10.07 -18.85
C SER A 73 19.13 11.04 -18.14
N ARG A 74 19.01 11.13 -16.83
CA ARG A 74 19.86 11.98 -15.96
C ARG A 74 20.37 11.16 -14.79
N PRO A 75 21.30 10.22 -15.04
CA PRO A 75 21.75 9.28 -14.01
C PRO A 75 22.45 9.96 -12.83
N GLU A 76 22.90 11.19 -12.96
CA GLU A 76 23.49 11.97 -11.88
C GLU A 76 22.46 12.47 -10.85
N HIS A 77 21.17 12.50 -11.22
CA HIS A 77 20.09 13.04 -10.37
C HIS A 77 19.14 11.97 -9.86
N HIS A 78 18.84 10.98 -10.70
CA HIS A 78 17.84 9.96 -10.36
C HIS A 78 18.08 8.66 -11.12
N ALA A 79 17.54 7.57 -10.64
CA ALA A 79 17.43 6.30 -11.32
C ALA A 79 16.00 6.15 -11.89
N PHE A 80 15.88 5.50 -13.04
CA PHE A 80 14.59 5.21 -13.66
C PHE A 80 14.53 3.74 -14.10
N PHE A 81 13.44 3.08 -13.72
CA PHE A 81 13.21 1.68 -14.06
C PHE A 81 11.82 1.49 -14.68
N SER A 82 11.73 0.70 -15.75
CA SER A 82 10.46 0.22 -16.28
C SER A 82 10.20 -1.15 -15.69
N ILE A 83 9.34 -1.21 -14.68
CA ILE A 83 9.11 -2.45 -13.91
C ILE A 83 7.83 -3.12 -14.41
N PRO A 84 7.87 -4.43 -14.79
CA PRO A 84 6.66 -5.13 -15.18
C PRO A 84 5.59 -5.11 -14.09
N LYS A 85 4.33 -4.92 -14.48
CA LYS A 85 3.20 -4.94 -13.53
C LYS A 85 3.10 -6.23 -12.73
N LYS A 86 3.52 -7.36 -13.31
CA LYS A 86 3.53 -8.67 -12.62
C LYS A 86 4.42 -8.69 -11.39
N ASP A 87 5.37 -7.76 -11.27
CA ASP A 87 6.26 -7.65 -10.12
C ASP A 87 5.68 -6.79 -9.00
N PHE A 88 4.47 -6.29 -9.18
CA PHE A 88 3.71 -5.59 -8.15
C PHE A 88 2.52 -6.44 -7.72
N GLU A 89 2.11 -6.25 -6.49
CA GLU A 89 0.94 -6.91 -5.93
C GLU A 89 0.11 -5.93 -5.09
N LYS A 90 -1.19 -6.18 -5.02
CA LYS A 90 -2.08 -5.42 -4.14
C LYS A 90 -1.89 -5.94 -2.72
N GLU A 91 -1.55 -5.04 -1.80
CA GLU A 91 -1.55 -5.33 -0.36
C GLU A 91 -2.71 -4.59 0.27
N TYR A 92 -3.72 -5.34 0.70
CA TYR A 92 -4.92 -4.75 1.29
C TYR A 92 -4.61 -4.18 2.67
N VAL A 93 -5.06 -2.94 2.89
CA VAL A 93 -4.85 -2.25 4.16
C VAL A 93 -5.79 -2.87 5.19
N THR A 94 -5.22 -3.45 6.23
CA THR A 94 -6.00 -4.02 7.33
C THR A 94 -6.61 -2.91 8.16
N VAL A 95 -7.89 -3.07 8.53
CA VAL A 95 -8.53 -2.21 9.51
C VAL A 95 -7.85 -2.45 10.86
N ASP A 96 -7.62 -1.37 11.63
CA ASP A 96 -7.12 -1.50 13.00
C ASP A 96 -8.17 -2.24 13.83
N ILE A 97 -7.87 -3.50 14.15
CA ILE A 97 -8.78 -4.39 14.89
C ILE A 97 -9.06 -3.84 16.29
N ASN A 98 -8.08 -3.23 16.94
CA ASN A 98 -8.25 -2.65 18.27
C ASN A 98 -9.20 -1.47 18.26
N LEU A 99 -9.05 -0.56 17.28
CA LEU A 99 -9.96 0.57 17.11
C LEU A 99 -11.38 0.10 16.81
N LEU A 100 -11.53 -0.83 15.87
CA LEU A 100 -12.84 -1.41 15.53
C LEU A 100 -13.47 -2.10 16.74
N THR A 101 -12.72 -2.85 17.51
CA THR A 101 -13.16 -3.50 18.73
C THR A 101 -13.67 -2.47 19.75
N ASN A 102 -12.97 -1.37 19.94
CA ASN A 102 -13.37 -0.29 20.85
C ASN A 102 -14.66 0.39 20.39
N ILE A 103 -14.83 0.63 19.09
CA ILE A 103 -16.06 1.20 18.53
C ILE A 103 -17.24 0.26 18.78
N ILE A 104 -17.09 -1.03 18.56
CA ILE A 104 -18.14 -2.03 18.78
C ILE A 104 -18.52 -2.10 20.25
N LYS A 105 -17.54 -2.07 21.15
CA LYS A 105 -17.79 -2.06 22.60
C LYS A 105 -18.56 -0.81 23.04
N SER A 106 -18.21 0.38 22.55
CA SER A 106 -18.94 1.62 22.82
C SER A 106 -20.40 1.53 22.38
N LYS A 107 -20.64 0.99 21.17
CA LYS A 107 -22.00 0.79 20.66
C LYS A 107 -22.78 -0.21 21.48
N LYS A 108 -22.15 -1.29 21.92
CA LYS A 108 -22.73 -2.30 22.80
C LYS A 108 -23.19 -1.71 24.14
N GLU A 109 -22.38 -0.86 24.74
CA GLU A 109 -22.75 -0.15 25.98
C GLU A 109 -23.92 0.81 25.77
N GLN A 110 -23.95 1.53 24.62
CA GLN A 110 -25.02 2.44 24.25
C GLN A 110 -26.37 1.73 24.14
N TYR A 111 -26.37 0.47 23.68
CA TYR A 111 -27.58 -0.31 23.42
C TYR A 111 -27.74 -1.50 24.41
N CYS A 112 -27.25 -1.36 25.63
CA CYS A 112 -27.23 -2.46 26.59
C CYS A 112 -28.63 -3.00 26.96
N ASP A 113 -29.68 -2.19 26.80
CA ASP A 113 -31.08 -2.59 27.06
C ASP A 113 -31.75 -3.26 25.85
N ASN A 114 -31.05 -3.39 24.71
CA ASN A 114 -31.56 -4.02 23.49
C ASN A 114 -30.79 -5.31 23.21
N ASP A 115 -31.35 -6.44 23.59
CA ASP A 115 -30.73 -7.75 23.46
C ASP A 115 -30.41 -8.14 22.00
N ILE A 116 -31.25 -7.75 21.05
CA ILE A 116 -31.04 -8.05 19.62
C ILE A 116 -29.80 -7.31 19.10
N VAL A 117 -29.72 -6.01 19.36
CA VAL A 117 -28.58 -5.20 18.94
C VAL A 117 -27.30 -5.65 19.62
N LYS A 118 -27.38 -5.95 20.92
CA LYS A 118 -26.23 -6.46 21.70
C LYS A 118 -25.70 -7.77 21.12
N THR A 119 -26.58 -8.72 20.79
CA THR A 119 -26.20 -10.01 20.18
C THR A 119 -25.56 -9.80 18.82
N CYS A 120 -26.11 -8.93 17.95
CA CYS A 120 -25.51 -8.61 16.66
C CYS A 120 -24.10 -8.03 16.79
N LEU A 121 -23.88 -7.14 17.75
CA LEU A 121 -22.55 -6.56 18.00
C LEU A 121 -21.56 -7.60 18.52
N GLU A 122 -21.99 -8.52 19.37
CA GLU A 122 -21.18 -9.62 19.86
C GLU A 122 -20.75 -10.56 18.72
N ASP A 123 -21.66 -10.88 17.80
CA ASP A 123 -21.38 -11.72 16.63
C ASP A 123 -20.37 -11.07 15.69
N ILE A 124 -20.50 -9.78 15.42
CA ILE A 124 -19.53 -8.99 14.63
C ILE A 124 -18.15 -9.03 15.32
N LEU A 125 -18.11 -8.83 16.62
CA LEU A 125 -16.87 -8.84 17.39
C LEU A 125 -16.15 -10.20 17.30
N LYS A 126 -16.89 -11.31 17.33
CA LYS A 126 -16.33 -12.65 17.15
C LYS A 126 -15.72 -12.82 15.76
N LEU A 127 -16.40 -12.37 14.70
CA LEU A 127 -15.88 -12.43 13.34
C LEU A 127 -14.59 -11.65 13.17
N VAL A 128 -14.50 -10.46 13.77
CA VAL A 128 -13.30 -9.62 13.72
C VAL A 128 -12.13 -10.30 14.45
N LYS A 129 -12.38 -10.91 15.60
CA LYS A 129 -11.33 -11.57 16.40
C LYS A 129 -10.81 -12.87 15.77
N ASN A 130 -11.63 -13.55 14.95
CA ASN A 130 -11.28 -14.81 14.32
C ASN A 130 -10.58 -14.66 12.97
N ASN A 131 -10.47 -13.44 12.48
CA ASN A 131 -9.71 -13.10 11.30
C ASN A 131 -8.32 -12.58 11.70
#